data_6e75fe423b471b532b44fa170494582b
#
_entry.id   6e75fe423b471b532b44fa170494582b
#
_cell.length_a   1.000
_cell.length_b   1.000
_cell.length_c   1.000
_cell.angle_alpha   90.00
_cell.angle_beta   90.00
_cell.angle_gamma   90.00
#
_symmetry.space_group_name_H-M   'P 1'
#
loop_
_entity.id
_entity.type
_entity.pdbx_description
1 polymer ?
#
loop_
_entity_poly.entity_id
_entity_poly.type
_entity_poly.pdbx_seq_one_letter_code
_entity_poly.pdbx_strand_id
1 'polypeptide(L)'
;MTIDVDLVVAGAGGGLTAAIRGAELGLDVLVVDSDPNFRRGNNTSMSTAMIPGPGSRFQAAAGIADSPERFTADVARKTGGTADARIVSTLANVGAELVEWLADHVGIPIELPTDFAYPGHSAPRVHSLPGRRGSVLLRHLLDAVERSERIDLLVPARLTAVQAGPDGNRVAVVETPDGAREQIGTRAVLLATNGYGADAALVATHLPEIAGAHYHGGEHSRGDALRIGDELGAAAGFLDAYQGHAALSAAARTLVTWTAVMHGAVVVDTGGRRFGDETTGYSEYAAALAARPAGRGWLVFDERIDGLCRAFGDYQDVLAAGAVRIADTVTELAAVTGVPADALQSELDALARVATGERTDRFGRTTATPLRAPLHAVEIVPALFHTQGGLLVDEHARVLDSAGDPIPGLYAAGGAAAGISGRGAAGYLAGNGLLPALGLAYLAAGHLARSVRTARPLAPEGAR
;
A
#
# COMPACT_ATOMS: atom_id res chain seq x y z
N MET A 1 29.39 23.44 -7.30
CA MET A 1 28.08 23.66 -6.71
C MET A 1 28.16 23.22 -5.26
N THR A 2 27.74 24.05 -4.35
CA THR A 2 27.68 23.70 -2.92
C THR A 2 26.63 22.62 -2.70
N ILE A 3 26.82 21.76 -1.69
CA ILE A 3 25.78 20.87 -1.21
C ILE A 3 24.91 21.69 -0.27
N ASP A 4 23.62 21.81 -0.61
CA ASP A 4 22.66 22.60 0.16
C ASP A 4 22.04 21.73 1.28
N VAL A 5 21.75 20.44 0.98
CA VAL A 5 21.24 19.45 1.92
C VAL A 5 21.85 18.07 1.65
N ASP A 6 21.88 17.18 2.65
CA ASP A 6 22.43 15.83 2.46
C ASP A 6 21.49 14.92 1.66
N LEU A 7 20.17 15.11 1.83
CA LEU A 7 19.14 14.30 1.17
C LEU A 7 17.95 15.14 0.72
N VAL A 8 17.57 15.01 -0.55
CA VAL A 8 16.26 15.46 -1.04
C VAL A 8 15.33 14.28 -1.13
N VAL A 9 14.16 14.36 -0.49
CA VAL A 9 13.10 13.35 -0.53
C VAL A 9 11.93 13.89 -1.36
N ALA A 10 11.56 13.22 -2.43
CA ALA A 10 10.38 13.57 -3.21
C ALA A 10 9.21 12.66 -2.84
N GLY A 11 8.18 13.22 -2.21
CA GLY A 11 6.98 12.52 -1.74
C GLY A 11 6.87 12.48 -0.22
N ALA A 12 5.86 13.16 0.31
CA ALA A 12 5.63 13.33 1.74
C ALA A 12 4.74 12.24 2.38
N GLY A 13 4.57 11.09 1.73
CA GLY A 13 3.94 9.90 2.31
C GLY A 13 4.98 9.05 3.05
N GLY A 14 5.39 7.93 2.43
CA GLY A 14 6.44 7.06 2.96
C GLY A 14 7.81 7.76 3.11
N GLY A 15 8.09 8.78 2.27
CA GLY A 15 9.34 9.54 2.31
C GLY A 15 9.61 10.26 3.63
N LEU A 16 8.58 10.62 4.41
CA LEU A 16 8.76 11.19 5.75
C LEU A 16 9.55 10.27 6.69
N THR A 17 9.43 8.94 6.50
CA THR A 17 10.23 7.96 7.26
C THR A 17 11.73 8.14 7.00
N ALA A 18 12.12 8.36 5.74
CA ALA A 18 13.52 8.63 5.41
C ALA A 18 14.00 9.96 5.99
N ALA A 19 13.14 10.99 5.97
CA ALA A 19 13.48 12.28 6.53
C ALA A 19 13.72 12.20 8.03
N ILE A 20 12.81 11.57 8.79
CA ILE A 20 12.94 11.39 10.24
C ILE A 20 14.18 10.55 10.58
N ARG A 21 14.35 9.41 9.87
CA ARG A 21 15.51 8.53 10.10
C ARG A 21 16.82 9.20 9.73
N GLY A 22 16.85 9.97 8.63
CA GLY A 22 18.01 10.74 8.19
C GLY A 22 18.42 11.80 9.22
N ALA A 23 17.46 12.59 9.68
CA ALA A 23 17.67 13.62 10.71
C ALA A 23 18.16 13.04 12.03
N GLU A 24 17.59 11.91 12.48
CA GLU A 24 18.07 11.15 13.66
C GLU A 24 19.54 10.76 13.52
N LEU A 25 19.96 10.40 12.30
CA LEU A 25 21.34 10.02 11.98
C LEU A 25 22.27 11.19 11.64
N GLY A 26 21.78 12.44 11.74
CA GLY A 26 22.53 13.68 11.58
C GLY A 26 22.58 14.24 10.16
N LEU A 27 21.72 13.77 9.24
CA LEU A 27 21.58 14.33 7.90
C LEU A 27 20.66 15.56 7.91
N ASP A 28 20.95 16.54 7.06
CA ASP A 28 20.05 17.64 6.73
C ASP A 28 19.20 17.25 5.52
N VAL A 29 17.87 17.31 5.68
CA VAL A 29 16.91 16.74 4.72
C VAL A 29 15.91 17.77 4.23
N LEU A 30 15.70 17.86 2.93
CA LEU A 30 14.59 18.57 2.31
C LEU A 30 13.56 17.58 1.79
N VAL A 31 12.32 17.72 2.24
CA VAL A 31 11.18 16.97 1.70
C VAL A 31 10.38 17.87 0.76
N VAL A 32 10.12 17.41 -0.45
CA VAL A 32 9.26 18.08 -1.43
C VAL A 32 8.06 17.21 -1.78
N ASP A 33 6.88 17.81 -1.91
CA ASP A 33 5.68 17.13 -2.41
C ASP A 33 4.87 18.06 -3.31
N SER A 34 4.38 17.51 -4.42
CA SER A 34 3.61 18.28 -5.41
C SER A 34 2.15 18.51 -5.00
N ASP A 35 1.62 17.75 -4.04
CA ASP A 35 0.23 17.87 -3.60
C ASP A 35 0.10 18.92 -2.48
N PRO A 36 -0.60 20.04 -2.71
CA PRO A 36 -0.87 21.02 -1.65
C PRO A 36 -1.72 20.43 -0.51
N ASN A 37 -2.44 19.35 -0.78
CA ASN A 37 -3.28 18.63 0.19
C ASN A 37 -2.65 17.33 0.69
N PHE A 38 -1.33 17.16 0.55
CA PHE A 38 -0.61 15.93 0.88
C PHE A 38 -0.96 15.32 2.24
N ARG A 39 -1.42 16.12 3.19
CA ARG A 39 -1.88 15.65 4.51
C ARG A 39 -3.10 14.73 4.45
N ARG A 40 -3.82 14.68 3.31
CA ARG A 40 -5.06 13.91 3.13
C ARG A 40 -5.16 13.16 1.79
N GLY A 41 -4.40 13.56 0.79
CA GLY A 41 -4.54 13.11 -0.61
C GLY A 41 -3.58 12.02 -1.02
N ASN A 42 -2.62 11.62 -0.21
CA ASN A 42 -1.66 10.59 -0.56
C ASN A 42 -2.08 9.19 -0.09
N ASN A 43 -1.52 8.15 -0.70
CA ASN A 43 -1.87 6.76 -0.40
C ASN A 43 -1.57 6.36 1.05
N THR A 44 -0.57 6.96 1.71
CA THR A 44 -0.30 6.71 3.13
C THR A 44 -1.47 7.16 3.99
N SER A 45 -2.01 8.37 3.75
CA SER A 45 -3.16 8.90 4.50
C SER A 45 -4.46 8.13 4.23
N MET A 46 -4.62 7.59 3.02
CA MET A 46 -5.80 6.82 2.58
C MET A 46 -5.72 5.34 3.01
N SER A 47 -4.58 4.87 3.51
CA SER A 47 -4.37 3.48 3.91
C SER A 47 -5.05 3.14 5.24
N THR A 48 -5.12 1.85 5.52
CA THR A 48 -5.51 1.31 6.84
C THR A 48 -4.32 1.19 7.80
N ALA A 49 -3.20 1.84 7.50
CA ALA A 49 -1.98 1.87 8.31
C ALA A 49 -1.42 0.47 8.67
N MET A 50 -1.52 -0.48 7.76
CA MET A 50 -1.09 -1.86 7.97
C MET A 50 0.38 -2.05 7.56
N ILE A 51 1.22 -2.50 8.50
CA ILE A 51 2.66 -2.69 8.32
C ILE A 51 3.05 -4.09 8.82
N PRO A 52 3.46 -5.02 7.94
CA PRO A 52 3.99 -6.30 8.36
C PRO A 52 5.31 -6.16 9.14
N GLY A 53 5.36 -6.75 10.34
CA GLY A 53 6.55 -6.75 11.20
C GLY A 53 6.81 -8.15 11.77
N PRO A 54 7.28 -9.13 10.94
CA PRO A 54 7.48 -10.50 11.38
C PRO A 54 8.61 -10.59 12.42
N GLY A 55 8.34 -11.26 13.54
CA GLY A 55 9.30 -11.42 14.64
C GLY A 55 9.38 -10.23 15.62
N SER A 56 8.40 -9.30 15.56
CA SER A 56 8.39 -8.13 16.43
C SER A 56 8.17 -8.47 17.92
N ARG A 57 8.57 -7.56 18.80
CA ARG A 57 8.28 -7.64 20.24
C ARG A 57 6.77 -7.65 20.54
N PHE A 58 5.94 -7.04 19.68
CA PHE A 58 4.48 -7.03 19.82
C PHE A 58 3.91 -8.44 19.60
N GLN A 59 4.46 -9.20 18.63
CA GLN A 59 4.11 -10.60 18.45
C GLN A 59 4.58 -11.44 19.63
N ALA A 60 5.81 -11.25 20.10
CA ALA A 60 6.34 -11.94 21.27
C ALA A 60 5.46 -11.70 22.51
N ALA A 61 5.04 -10.46 22.76
CA ALA A 61 4.15 -10.10 23.86
C ALA A 61 2.75 -10.74 23.75
N ALA A 62 2.27 -10.98 22.50
CA ALA A 62 1.01 -11.67 22.23
C ALA A 62 1.14 -13.21 22.18
N GLY A 63 2.33 -13.77 22.44
CA GLY A 63 2.59 -15.21 22.38
C GLY A 63 2.56 -15.78 20.94
N ILE A 64 2.77 -14.94 19.93
CA ILE A 64 2.75 -15.32 18.51
C ILE A 64 4.17 -15.58 18.04
N ALA A 65 4.45 -16.83 17.64
CA ALA A 65 5.71 -17.19 16.99
C ALA A 65 5.65 -16.84 15.50
N ASP A 66 6.57 -15.98 15.06
CA ASP A 66 6.72 -15.59 13.66
C ASP A 66 8.18 -15.25 13.36
N SER A 67 8.56 -15.18 12.07
CA SER A 67 9.90 -14.81 11.65
C SER A 67 9.92 -14.23 10.23
N PRO A 68 11.01 -13.52 9.85
CA PRO A 68 11.24 -13.07 8.47
C PRO A 68 11.16 -14.20 7.44
N GLU A 69 11.69 -15.39 7.74
CA GLU A 69 11.65 -16.56 6.83
C GLU A 69 10.23 -17.05 6.62
N ARG A 70 9.41 -17.05 7.67
CA ARG A 70 8.00 -17.43 7.56
C ARG A 70 7.21 -16.44 6.71
N PHE A 71 7.48 -15.14 6.85
CA PHE A 71 6.88 -14.13 6.00
C PHE A 71 7.36 -14.23 4.54
N THR A 72 8.66 -14.45 4.32
CA THR A 72 9.23 -14.70 2.98
C THR A 72 8.55 -15.90 2.31
N ALA A 73 8.31 -16.98 3.04
CA ALA A 73 7.58 -18.16 2.53
C ALA A 73 6.12 -17.83 2.18
N ASP A 74 5.45 -16.98 2.98
CA ASP A 74 4.09 -16.53 2.68
C ASP A 74 4.04 -15.68 1.39
N VAL A 75 4.98 -14.75 1.22
CA VAL A 75 5.12 -13.95 -0.01
C VAL A 75 5.39 -14.86 -1.21
N ALA A 76 6.35 -15.79 -1.09
CA ALA A 76 6.66 -16.71 -2.18
C ALA A 76 5.44 -17.56 -2.59
N ARG A 77 4.69 -18.07 -1.62
CA ARG A 77 3.44 -18.82 -1.88
C ARG A 77 2.39 -17.95 -2.57
N LYS A 78 2.17 -16.73 -2.08
CA LYS A 78 1.15 -15.81 -2.61
C LYS A 78 1.48 -15.31 -4.01
N THR A 79 2.76 -15.05 -4.29
CA THR A 79 3.23 -14.55 -5.59
C THR A 79 3.58 -15.66 -6.59
N GLY A 80 3.48 -16.93 -6.19
CA GLY A 80 3.97 -18.06 -7.01
C GLY A 80 5.48 -17.99 -7.28
N GLY A 81 6.25 -17.36 -6.38
CA GLY A 81 7.71 -17.19 -6.52
C GLY A 81 8.13 -16.12 -7.53
N THR A 82 7.22 -15.27 -8.01
CA THR A 82 7.54 -14.26 -9.03
C THR A 82 8.09 -12.94 -8.46
N ALA A 83 8.00 -12.72 -7.14
CA ALA A 83 8.56 -11.52 -6.49
C ALA A 83 10.10 -11.57 -6.46
N ASP A 84 10.75 -10.40 -6.41
CA ASP A 84 12.20 -10.31 -6.19
C ASP A 84 12.55 -10.83 -4.79
N ALA A 85 13.22 -11.98 -4.73
CA ALA A 85 13.54 -12.66 -3.49
C ALA A 85 14.48 -11.84 -2.58
N ARG A 86 15.36 -11.03 -3.16
CA ARG A 86 16.26 -10.14 -2.41
C ARG A 86 15.45 -9.07 -1.68
N ILE A 87 14.54 -8.38 -2.37
CA ILE A 87 13.72 -7.31 -1.79
C ILE A 87 12.73 -7.89 -0.77
N VAL A 88 12.14 -9.06 -1.06
CA VAL A 88 11.29 -9.78 -0.10
C VAL A 88 12.04 -10.06 1.20
N SER A 89 13.25 -10.64 1.11
CA SER A 89 14.08 -10.93 2.27
C SER A 89 14.48 -9.65 3.02
N THR A 90 14.88 -8.61 2.31
CA THR A 90 15.26 -7.31 2.87
C THR A 90 14.12 -6.71 3.71
N LEU A 91 12.92 -6.65 3.14
CA LEU A 91 11.75 -6.08 3.81
C LEU A 91 11.23 -6.97 4.94
N ALA A 92 11.33 -8.29 4.80
CA ALA A 92 10.99 -9.21 5.88
C ALA A 92 11.91 -9.02 7.09
N ASN A 93 13.22 -8.82 6.87
CA ASN A 93 14.20 -8.65 7.94
C ASN A 93 14.09 -7.28 8.64
N VAL A 94 13.75 -6.20 7.91
CA VAL A 94 13.62 -4.86 8.50
C VAL A 94 12.26 -4.64 9.18
N GLY A 95 11.24 -5.47 8.87
CA GLY A 95 9.86 -5.22 9.27
C GLY A 95 9.65 -5.08 10.77
N ALA A 96 10.26 -5.95 11.59
CA ALA A 96 10.18 -5.88 13.05
C ALA A 96 10.86 -4.60 13.59
N GLU A 97 12.10 -4.34 13.18
CA GLU A 97 12.84 -3.13 13.56
C GLU A 97 12.08 -1.86 13.18
N LEU A 98 11.48 -1.82 11.99
CA LEU A 98 10.70 -0.69 11.50
C LEU A 98 9.50 -0.38 12.41
N VAL A 99 8.66 -1.38 12.73
CA VAL A 99 7.47 -1.13 13.55
C VAL A 99 7.83 -0.76 14.99
N GLU A 100 8.92 -1.31 15.52
CA GLU A 100 9.45 -0.96 16.83
C GLU A 100 10.04 0.45 16.85
N TRP A 101 10.80 0.83 15.81
CA TRP A 101 11.31 2.20 15.65
C TRP A 101 10.16 3.23 15.50
N LEU A 102 9.12 2.92 14.73
CA LEU A 102 7.92 3.77 14.62
C LEU A 102 7.26 3.99 15.99
N ALA A 103 7.21 2.96 16.83
CA ALA A 103 6.66 3.07 18.17
C ALA A 103 7.56 3.90 19.10
N ASP A 104 8.87 3.63 19.12
CA ASP A 104 9.78 4.14 20.15
C ASP A 104 10.32 5.54 19.82
N HIS A 105 10.64 5.80 18.55
CA HIS A 105 11.24 7.06 18.11
C HIS A 105 10.22 8.05 17.54
N VAL A 106 9.29 7.57 16.72
CA VAL A 106 8.25 8.45 16.15
C VAL A 106 7.12 8.70 17.15
N GLY A 107 6.89 7.73 18.07
CA GLY A 107 5.83 7.81 19.07
C GLY A 107 4.47 7.40 18.54
N ILE A 108 4.44 6.51 17.54
CA ILE A 108 3.19 5.96 17.01
C ILE A 108 2.68 4.87 17.95
N PRO A 109 1.39 4.90 18.37
CA PRO A 109 0.82 3.88 19.23
C PRO A 109 0.57 2.58 18.43
N ILE A 110 1.64 1.87 18.10
CA ILE A 110 1.58 0.62 17.34
C ILE A 110 0.89 -0.47 18.16
N GLU A 111 -0.03 -1.17 17.53
CA GLU A 111 -0.70 -2.37 18.04
C GLU A 111 -0.63 -3.52 17.05
N LEU A 112 -0.82 -4.75 17.52
CA LEU A 112 -0.92 -5.94 16.70
C LEU A 112 -2.37 -6.45 16.71
N PRO A 113 -3.18 -6.17 15.67
CA PRO A 113 -4.51 -6.76 15.55
C PRO A 113 -4.43 -8.28 15.36
N THR A 114 -5.23 -9.01 16.14
CA THR A 114 -5.32 -10.49 16.09
C THR A 114 -6.74 -10.99 15.85
N ASP A 115 -7.65 -10.08 15.50
CA ASP A 115 -9.07 -10.33 15.32
C ASP A 115 -9.39 -11.24 14.13
N PHE A 116 -8.54 -11.25 13.10
CA PHE A 116 -8.60 -12.21 11.99
C PHE A 116 -7.24 -12.32 11.26
N ALA A 117 -7.08 -13.42 10.52
CA ALA A 117 -5.91 -13.63 9.66
C ALA A 117 -6.15 -13.00 8.27
N TYR A 118 -5.28 -12.11 7.83
CA TYR A 118 -5.33 -11.54 6.49
C TYR A 118 -4.99 -12.61 5.43
N PRO A 119 -5.67 -12.60 4.26
CA PRO A 119 -5.40 -13.54 3.18
C PRO A 119 -3.92 -13.60 2.82
N GLY A 120 -3.37 -14.81 2.75
CA GLY A 120 -1.96 -15.06 2.43
C GLY A 120 -0.98 -15.02 3.60
N HIS A 121 -1.32 -14.40 4.72
CA HIS A 121 -0.49 -14.41 5.92
C HIS A 121 -0.74 -15.68 6.76
N SER A 122 0.33 -16.39 7.14
CA SER A 122 0.25 -17.58 7.99
C SER A 122 0.34 -17.29 9.49
N ALA A 123 0.57 -16.01 9.86
CA ALA A 123 0.58 -15.53 11.24
C ALA A 123 0.02 -14.10 11.31
N PRO A 124 -0.58 -13.68 12.44
CA PRO A 124 -0.87 -12.28 12.73
C PRO A 124 0.47 -11.51 12.83
N ARG A 125 0.82 -10.75 11.80
CA ARG A 125 2.05 -9.94 11.75
C ARG A 125 1.82 -8.54 11.24
N VAL A 126 0.59 -8.22 10.89
CA VAL A 126 0.23 -6.93 10.32
C VAL A 126 -0.08 -5.97 11.45
N HIS A 127 0.92 -5.13 11.80
CA HIS A 127 0.78 -4.09 12.79
C HIS A 127 -0.01 -2.91 12.24
N SER A 128 -0.69 -2.18 13.13
CA SER A 128 -1.39 -0.96 12.80
C SER A 128 -1.41 -0.03 14.02
N LEU A 129 -2.36 0.88 14.06
CA LEU A 129 -2.61 1.77 15.19
C LEU A 129 -4.11 1.79 15.51
N PRO A 130 -4.53 2.27 16.69
CA PRO A 130 -5.94 2.35 17.07
C PRO A 130 -6.77 3.06 16.00
N GLY A 131 -7.87 2.41 15.59
CA GLY A 131 -8.75 2.90 14.53
C GLY A 131 -8.26 2.66 13.10
N ARG A 132 -7.07 2.09 12.90
CA ARG A 132 -6.53 1.63 11.60
C ARG A 132 -6.67 2.69 10.49
N ARG A 133 -6.26 3.94 10.76
CA ARG A 133 -6.36 5.06 9.82
C ARG A 133 -4.98 5.58 9.41
N GLY A 134 -4.68 5.52 8.12
CA GLY A 134 -3.44 6.05 7.54
C GLY A 134 -3.26 7.55 7.74
N SER A 135 -4.35 8.31 7.82
CA SER A 135 -4.31 9.74 8.15
C SER A 135 -3.77 10.02 9.56
N VAL A 136 -3.99 9.08 10.51
CA VAL A 136 -3.42 9.17 11.86
C VAL A 136 -1.92 8.82 11.82
N LEU A 137 -1.54 7.78 11.09
CA LEU A 137 -0.13 7.42 10.84
C LEU A 137 0.62 8.62 10.25
N LEU A 138 0.10 9.22 9.18
CA LEU A 138 0.72 10.37 8.52
C LEU A 138 0.87 11.57 9.46
N ARG A 139 -0.14 11.84 10.29
CA ARG A 139 -0.06 12.93 11.28
C ARG A 139 1.09 12.72 12.27
N HIS A 140 1.27 11.52 12.83
CA HIS A 140 2.40 11.22 13.72
C HIS A 140 3.75 11.44 13.02
N LEU A 141 3.88 11.03 11.75
CA LEU A 141 5.09 11.29 10.96
C LEU A 141 5.33 12.79 10.78
N LEU A 142 4.29 13.57 10.45
CA LEU A 142 4.39 15.01 10.30
C LEU A 142 4.73 15.73 11.62
N ASP A 143 4.12 15.30 12.72
CA ASP A 143 4.43 15.83 14.05
C ASP A 143 5.92 15.58 14.41
N ALA A 144 6.50 14.45 13.97
CA ALA A 144 7.92 14.17 14.15
C ALA A 144 8.81 15.05 13.26
N VAL A 145 8.41 15.31 12.03
CA VAL A 145 9.09 16.24 11.12
C VAL A 145 9.09 17.66 11.68
N GLU A 146 7.95 18.16 12.16
CA GLU A 146 7.80 19.50 12.74
C GLU A 146 8.67 19.72 14.02
N ARG A 147 9.04 18.64 14.70
CA ARG A 147 9.96 18.71 15.86
C ARG A 147 11.45 18.72 15.50
N SER A 148 11.79 18.48 14.25
CA SER A 148 13.18 18.36 13.80
C SER A 148 13.69 19.67 13.19
N GLU A 149 14.83 20.16 13.67
CA GLU A 149 15.54 21.31 13.08
C GLU A 149 16.35 20.94 11.82
N ARG A 150 16.39 19.64 11.45
CA ARG A 150 17.16 19.11 10.31
C ARG A 150 16.29 18.74 9.13
N ILE A 151 14.98 18.97 9.22
CA ILE A 151 14.05 18.62 8.14
C ILE A 151 13.32 19.88 7.70
N ASP A 152 13.53 20.26 6.44
CA ASP A 152 12.74 21.27 5.78
C ASP A 152 11.65 20.62 4.92
N LEU A 153 10.45 21.20 4.90
CA LEU A 153 9.31 20.75 4.12
C LEU A 153 8.88 21.84 3.13
N LEU A 154 9.10 21.59 1.85
CA LEU A 154 8.70 22.48 0.75
C LEU A 154 7.50 21.88 0.01
N VAL A 155 6.30 22.36 0.33
CA VAL A 155 5.02 21.89 -0.24
C VAL A 155 4.09 23.10 -0.47
N PRO A 156 3.49 23.22 -1.67
CA PRO A 156 3.64 22.34 -2.81
C PRO A 156 4.91 22.62 -3.64
N ALA A 157 5.63 21.56 -3.98
CA ALA A 157 6.77 21.62 -4.88
C ALA A 157 7.04 20.26 -5.53
N ARG A 158 7.33 20.22 -6.83
CA ARG A 158 7.49 19.00 -7.59
C ARG A 158 8.95 18.79 -7.99
N LEU A 159 9.50 17.63 -7.68
CA LEU A 159 10.76 17.18 -8.28
C LEU A 159 10.52 16.87 -9.77
N THR A 160 11.15 17.64 -10.65
CA THR A 160 10.96 17.48 -12.10
C THR A 160 12.11 16.77 -12.79
N ALA A 161 13.33 16.84 -12.23
CA ALA A 161 14.51 16.14 -12.74
C ALA A 161 15.54 15.91 -11.64
N VAL A 162 16.39 14.91 -11.86
CA VAL A 162 17.60 14.68 -11.06
C VAL A 162 18.78 14.66 -12.03
N GLN A 163 19.78 15.51 -11.80
CA GLN A 163 20.95 15.63 -12.67
C GLN A 163 22.21 15.16 -11.94
N ALA A 164 23.22 14.76 -12.70
CA ALA A 164 24.54 14.49 -12.15
C ALA A 164 25.18 15.80 -11.68
N GLY A 165 25.60 15.82 -10.44
CA GLY A 165 26.44 16.88 -9.87
C GLY A 165 27.92 16.48 -9.84
N PRO A 166 28.82 17.38 -9.40
CA PRO A 166 30.21 17.05 -9.21
C PRO A 166 30.42 16.00 -8.11
N ASP A 167 31.51 15.25 -8.19
CA ASP A 167 31.97 14.28 -7.19
C ASP A 167 30.94 13.21 -6.80
N GLY A 168 30.08 12.82 -7.74
CA GLY A 168 29.04 11.80 -7.53
C GLY A 168 27.80 12.32 -6.79
N ASN A 169 27.74 13.61 -6.48
CA ASN A 169 26.57 14.28 -5.93
C ASN A 169 25.45 14.44 -6.98
N ARG A 170 24.28 14.89 -6.54
CA ARG A 170 23.12 15.14 -7.39
C ARG A 170 22.68 16.59 -7.35
N VAL A 171 21.95 16.99 -8.39
CA VAL A 171 21.22 18.25 -8.44
C VAL A 171 19.76 17.90 -8.62
N ALA A 172 18.95 18.17 -7.61
CA ALA A 172 17.49 18.04 -7.67
C ALA A 172 16.91 19.32 -8.28
N VAL A 173 16.13 19.17 -9.35
CA VAL A 173 15.41 20.29 -9.99
C VAL A 173 13.97 20.26 -9.47
N VAL A 174 13.60 21.28 -8.72
CA VAL A 174 12.29 21.41 -8.08
C VAL A 174 11.53 22.56 -8.72
N GLU A 175 10.26 22.36 -9.02
CA GLU A 175 9.35 23.36 -9.60
C GLU A 175 8.22 23.65 -8.62
N THR A 176 8.01 24.94 -8.33
CA THR A 176 6.90 25.45 -7.52
C THR A 176 5.68 25.78 -8.38
N PRO A 177 4.46 25.93 -7.82
CA PRO A 177 3.22 26.16 -8.58
C PRO A 177 3.21 27.43 -9.45
N ASP A 178 4.01 28.43 -9.14
CA ASP A 178 4.19 29.64 -9.95
C ASP A 178 5.12 29.42 -11.17
N GLY A 179 5.65 28.18 -11.33
CA GLY A 179 6.55 27.80 -12.41
C GLY A 179 8.01 28.16 -12.17
N ALA A 180 8.38 28.65 -10.99
CA ALA A 180 9.77 28.87 -10.64
C ALA A 180 10.49 27.53 -10.49
N ARG A 181 11.74 27.47 -10.98
CA ARG A 181 12.59 26.28 -10.90
C ARG A 181 13.83 26.57 -10.09
N GLU A 182 14.07 25.71 -9.12
CA GLU A 182 15.25 25.79 -8.27
C GLU A 182 16.12 24.54 -8.45
N GLN A 183 17.43 24.71 -8.38
CA GLN A 183 18.41 23.65 -8.42
C GLN A 183 19.03 23.50 -7.04
N ILE A 184 18.83 22.35 -6.44
CA ILE A 184 19.27 22.03 -5.09
C ILE A 184 20.40 21.00 -5.17
N GLY A 185 21.59 21.40 -4.70
CA GLY A 185 22.73 20.50 -4.59
C GLY A 185 22.56 19.54 -3.43
N THR A 186 22.66 18.24 -3.68
CA THR A 186 22.46 17.21 -2.65
C THR A 186 23.37 16.01 -2.84
N ARG A 187 23.65 15.28 -1.77
CA ARG A 187 24.39 14.00 -1.88
C ARG A 187 23.54 12.91 -2.48
N ALA A 188 22.23 12.94 -2.18
CA ALA A 188 21.32 11.93 -2.67
C ALA A 188 19.88 12.44 -2.85
N VAL A 189 19.14 11.76 -3.71
CA VAL A 189 17.70 11.96 -3.91
C VAL A 189 16.99 10.63 -3.64
N LEU A 190 15.93 10.66 -2.82
CA LEU A 190 15.01 9.55 -2.63
C LEU A 190 13.70 9.84 -3.40
N LEU A 191 13.38 8.98 -4.36
CA LEU A 191 12.12 8.99 -5.07
C LEU A 191 11.07 8.21 -4.26
N ALA A 192 10.14 8.90 -3.63
CA ALA A 192 9.01 8.35 -2.87
C ALA A 192 7.67 8.88 -3.42
N THR A 193 7.64 9.21 -4.73
CA THR A 193 6.53 9.85 -5.43
C THR A 193 5.36 8.91 -5.75
N ASN A 194 5.35 7.71 -5.13
CA ASN A 194 4.41 6.64 -5.46
C ASN A 194 4.58 6.13 -6.91
N GLY A 195 3.64 5.29 -7.37
CA GLY A 195 3.65 4.73 -8.72
C GLY A 195 2.92 5.60 -9.75
N TYR A 196 2.18 4.96 -10.66
CA TYR A 196 1.55 5.61 -11.82
C TYR A 196 0.04 5.40 -11.90
N GLY A 197 -0.63 5.04 -10.80
CA GLY A 197 -2.07 4.73 -10.80
C GLY A 197 -2.98 5.88 -11.24
N ALA A 198 -2.52 7.15 -11.15
CA ALA A 198 -3.24 8.33 -11.64
C ALA A 198 -2.95 8.67 -13.11
N ASP A 199 -2.05 7.95 -13.78
CA ASP A 199 -1.77 8.12 -15.20
C ASP A 199 -2.53 7.06 -16.02
N ALA A 200 -3.63 7.48 -16.66
CA ALA A 200 -4.49 6.58 -17.41
C ALA A 200 -3.78 5.87 -18.59
N ALA A 201 -2.78 6.51 -19.20
CA ALA A 201 -2.04 5.93 -20.32
C ALA A 201 -1.10 4.83 -19.83
N LEU A 202 -0.37 5.06 -18.75
CA LEU A 202 0.48 4.04 -18.13
C LEU A 202 -0.35 2.88 -17.57
N VAL A 203 -1.50 3.17 -16.94
CA VAL A 203 -2.42 2.14 -16.46
C VAL A 203 -2.95 1.31 -17.62
N ALA A 204 -3.41 1.93 -18.72
CA ALA A 204 -3.88 1.20 -19.90
C ALA A 204 -2.78 0.33 -20.54
N THR A 205 -1.52 0.79 -20.49
CA THR A 205 -0.38 0.07 -21.04
C THR A 205 0.02 -1.14 -20.19
N HIS A 206 0.10 -0.97 -18.88
CA HIS A 206 0.68 -1.98 -17.98
C HIS A 206 -0.36 -2.80 -17.22
N LEU A 207 -1.57 -2.27 -17.03
CA LEU A 207 -2.66 -2.86 -16.24
C LEU A 207 -3.98 -2.91 -17.03
N PRO A 208 -4.02 -3.46 -18.25
CA PRO A 208 -5.20 -3.39 -19.12
C PRO A 208 -6.44 -4.04 -18.49
N GLU A 209 -6.29 -5.05 -17.65
CA GLU A 209 -7.37 -5.77 -16.99
C GLU A 209 -8.15 -4.94 -15.96
N ILE A 210 -7.52 -3.88 -15.41
CA ILE A 210 -8.12 -2.98 -14.40
C ILE A 210 -8.21 -1.53 -14.88
N ALA A 211 -7.84 -1.23 -16.13
CA ALA A 211 -7.78 0.13 -16.66
C ALA A 211 -9.12 0.88 -16.62
N GLY A 212 -10.24 0.15 -16.67
CA GLY A 212 -11.59 0.73 -16.55
C GLY A 212 -12.08 0.93 -15.11
N ALA A 213 -11.31 0.50 -14.10
CA ALA A 213 -11.71 0.63 -12.72
C ALA A 213 -11.52 2.05 -12.18
N HIS A 214 -12.23 2.37 -11.09
CA HIS A 214 -12.04 3.63 -10.41
C HIS A 214 -10.64 3.68 -9.76
N TYR A 215 -9.84 4.72 -10.08
CA TYR A 215 -8.62 4.95 -9.33
C TYR A 215 -8.95 5.56 -7.96
N HIS A 216 -8.53 4.87 -6.90
CA HIS A 216 -8.76 5.26 -5.51
C HIS A 216 -7.43 5.38 -4.78
N GLY A 217 -6.64 6.36 -5.19
CA GLY A 217 -5.31 6.67 -4.66
C GLY A 217 -4.97 8.14 -4.84
N GLY A 218 -3.73 8.50 -4.51
CA GLY A 218 -3.26 9.88 -4.62
C GLY A 218 -3.19 10.38 -6.07
N GLU A 219 -3.85 11.48 -6.37
CA GLU A 219 -3.99 12.04 -7.73
C GLU A 219 -2.64 12.47 -8.36
N HIS A 220 -1.63 12.64 -7.53
CA HIS A 220 -0.25 12.97 -7.95
C HIS A 220 0.62 11.73 -8.24
N SER A 221 0.07 10.51 -8.15
CA SER A 221 0.78 9.26 -8.47
C SER A 221 0.86 9.04 -9.99
N ARG A 222 1.64 9.84 -10.70
CA ARG A 222 1.67 9.92 -12.16
C ARG A 222 2.92 9.34 -12.82
N GLY A 223 3.69 8.51 -12.09
CA GLY A 223 4.87 7.85 -12.64
C GLY A 223 6.11 8.75 -12.72
N ASP A 224 6.20 9.83 -11.93
CA ASP A 224 7.36 10.74 -11.94
C ASP A 224 8.68 10.00 -11.70
N ALA A 225 8.70 9.02 -10.78
CA ALA A 225 9.87 8.20 -10.52
C ALA A 225 10.30 7.39 -11.75
N LEU A 226 9.36 6.82 -12.51
CA LEU A 226 9.68 6.07 -13.73
C LEU A 226 10.30 6.98 -14.78
N ARG A 227 9.74 8.18 -14.98
CA ARG A 227 10.27 9.15 -15.95
C ARG A 227 11.67 9.64 -15.55
N ILE A 228 11.87 10.02 -14.28
CA ILE A 228 13.19 10.47 -13.80
C ILE A 228 14.20 9.33 -13.85
N GLY A 229 13.78 8.10 -13.52
CA GLY A 229 14.63 6.92 -13.60
C GLY A 229 15.06 6.60 -15.02
N ASP A 230 14.14 6.65 -15.98
CA ASP A 230 14.43 6.42 -17.41
C ASP A 230 15.48 7.41 -17.95
N GLU A 231 15.34 8.71 -17.61
CA GLU A 231 16.31 9.75 -17.97
C GLU A 231 17.73 9.48 -17.40
N LEU A 232 17.82 8.68 -16.32
CA LEU A 232 19.08 8.31 -15.65
C LEU A 232 19.55 6.90 -15.99
N GLY A 233 18.85 6.19 -16.90
CA GLY A 233 19.17 4.82 -17.27
C GLY A 233 18.81 3.76 -16.25
N ALA A 234 17.88 4.07 -15.33
CA ALA A 234 17.42 3.13 -14.33
C ALA A 234 16.60 1.99 -14.93
N ALA A 235 16.75 0.80 -14.37
CA ALA A 235 15.90 -0.34 -14.67
C ALA A 235 14.57 -0.26 -13.93
N ALA A 236 13.47 -0.63 -14.61
CA ALA A 236 12.15 -0.77 -14.02
C ALA A 236 11.64 -2.21 -14.18
N GLY A 237 10.79 -2.65 -13.25
CA GLY A 237 10.24 -4.00 -13.29
C GLY A 237 8.88 -4.12 -12.61
N PHE A 238 8.23 -5.27 -12.82
CA PHE A 238 6.95 -5.63 -12.22
C PHE A 238 5.83 -4.61 -12.48
N LEU A 239 5.90 -3.88 -13.60
CA LEU A 239 4.95 -2.81 -13.91
C LEU A 239 3.50 -3.31 -14.05
N ASP A 240 3.31 -4.60 -14.27
CA ASP A 240 2.01 -5.27 -14.25
C ASP A 240 1.46 -5.55 -12.84
N ALA A 241 2.24 -5.31 -11.78
CA ALA A 241 1.82 -5.57 -10.40
C ALA A 241 1.03 -4.39 -9.81
N TYR A 242 -0.10 -4.70 -9.16
CA TYR A 242 -0.94 -3.68 -8.53
C TYR A 242 -1.75 -4.21 -7.35
N GLN A 243 -2.24 -3.28 -6.54
CA GLN A 243 -3.33 -3.53 -5.60
C GLN A 243 -4.65 -3.05 -6.20
N GLY A 244 -5.54 -4.00 -6.48
CA GLY A 244 -6.94 -3.74 -6.68
C GLY A 244 -7.74 -3.86 -5.38
N HIS A 245 -9.00 -3.42 -5.39
CA HIS A 245 -9.96 -3.72 -4.35
C HIS A 245 -11.35 -3.89 -4.94
N ALA A 246 -11.99 -5.04 -4.68
CA ALA A 246 -13.29 -5.36 -5.25
C ALA A 246 -14.47 -4.71 -4.51
N ALA A 247 -14.28 -4.20 -3.30
CA ALA A 247 -15.39 -3.71 -2.48
C ALA A 247 -15.35 -2.20 -2.24
N LEU A 248 -15.13 -1.40 -3.27
CA LEU A 248 -15.42 0.03 -3.21
C LEU A 248 -16.94 0.24 -3.36
N SER A 249 -17.58 0.88 -2.40
CA SER A 249 -19.00 1.24 -2.50
C SER A 249 -19.22 2.18 -3.69
N ALA A 250 -20.11 1.82 -4.59
CA ALA A 250 -20.44 2.63 -5.76
C ALA A 250 -20.99 4.02 -5.37
N ALA A 251 -21.79 4.09 -4.30
CA ALA A 251 -22.41 5.32 -3.83
C ALA A 251 -21.51 6.13 -2.90
N ALA A 252 -20.90 5.49 -1.88
CA ALA A 252 -20.13 6.18 -0.85
C ALA A 252 -18.70 6.53 -1.29
N ARG A 253 -18.16 5.82 -2.29
CA ARG A 253 -16.76 5.94 -2.72
C ARG A 253 -15.73 5.67 -1.62
N THR A 254 -16.14 4.89 -0.60
CA THR A 254 -15.29 4.35 0.47
C THR A 254 -15.41 2.84 0.50
N LEU A 255 -14.56 2.17 1.29
CA LEU A 255 -14.51 0.72 1.31
C LEU A 255 -15.66 0.11 2.13
N VAL A 256 -16.33 -0.89 1.55
CA VAL A 256 -16.96 -1.94 2.33
C VAL A 256 -15.84 -2.90 2.70
N THR A 257 -15.41 -2.90 3.94
CA THR A 257 -14.23 -3.68 4.37
C THR A 257 -14.30 -5.14 3.93
N TRP A 258 -13.17 -5.69 3.43
CA TRP A 258 -13.10 -7.11 3.04
C TRP A 258 -13.27 -8.07 4.22
N THR A 259 -13.23 -7.56 5.43
CA THR A 259 -13.63 -8.27 6.66
C THR A 259 -15.02 -8.92 6.50
N ALA A 260 -15.95 -8.26 5.79
CA ALA A 260 -17.25 -8.85 5.47
C ALA A 260 -17.12 -10.21 4.78
N VAL A 261 -16.27 -10.31 3.76
CA VAL A 261 -16.02 -11.56 3.01
C VAL A 261 -15.37 -12.61 3.89
N MET A 262 -14.40 -12.22 4.71
CA MET A 262 -13.71 -13.14 5.64
C MET A 262 -14.65 -13.72 6.69
N HIS A 263 -15.77 -13.06 6.96
CA HIS A 263 -16.80 -13.53 7.89
C HIS A 263 -18.03 -14.14 7.21
N GLY A 264 -18.00 -14.34 5.89
CA GLY A 264 -19.03 -15.11 5.20
C GLY A 264 -19.85 -14.36 4.17
N ALA A 265 -19.63 -13.04 3.96
CA ALA A 265 -20.27 -12.31 2.89
C ALA A 265 -19.93 -12.93 1.52
N VAL A 266 -20.80 -12.68 0.55
CA VAL A 266 -20.64 -13.16 -0.82
C VAL A 266 -20.70 -12.02 -1.80
N VAL A 267 -20.02 -12.16 -2.93
CA VAL A 267 -20.08 -11.19 -4.03
C VAL A 267 -20.83 -11.83 -5.20
N VAL A 268 -21.88 -11.15 -5.64
CA VAL A 268 -22.64 -11.54 -6.82
C VAL A 268 -22.58 -10.44 -7.89
N ASP A 269 -22.61 -10.85 -9.15
CA ASP A 269 -22.74 -9.93 -10.29
C ASP A 269 -24.19 -9.39 -10.41
N THR A 270 -24.44 -8.54 -11.39
CA THR A 270 -25.78 -8.00 -11.66
C THR A 270 -26.80 -9.07 -12.08
N GLY A 271 -26.35 -10.28 -12.43
CA GLY A 271 -27.18 -11.46 -12.67
C GLY A 271 -27.48 -12.26 -11.40
N GLY A 272 -27.06 -11.81 -10.22
CA GLY A 272 -27.27 -12.49 -8.95
C GLY A 272 -26.40 -13.73 -8.76
N ARG A 273 -25.31 -13.89 -9.51
CA ARG A 273 -24.45 -15.09 -9.50
C ARG A 273 -23.07 -14.78 -8.97
N ARG A 274 -22.56 -15.67 -8.11
CA ARG A 274 -21.14 -15.68 -7.72
C ARG A 274 -20.28 -16.07 -8.93
N PHE A 275 -19.09 -15.51 -9.01
CA PHE A 275 -18.19 -15.66 -10.16
C PHE A 275 -16.73 -16.01 -9.78
N GLY A 276 -16.46 -16.33 -8.52
CA GLY A 276 -15.14 -16.74 -8.03
C GLY A 276 -15.17 -17.14 -6.55
N ASP A 277 -14.00 -17.52 -6.03
CA ASP A 277 -13.76 -17.64 -4.59
C ASP A 277 -13.35 -16.29 -4.04
N GLU A 278 -14.22 -15.65 -3.30
CA GLU A 278 -14.00 -14.32 -2.71
C GLU A 278 -12.87 -14.35 -1.66
N THR A 279 -12.58 -15.51 -1.09
CA THR A 279 -11.58 -15.66 -0.03
C THR A 279 -10.13 -15.64 -0.53
N THR A 280 -9.91 -15.70 -1.85
CA THR A 280 -8.59 -15.62 -2.47
C THR A 280 -7.91 -14.27 -2.20
N GLY A 281 -8.68 -13.17 -2.18
CA GLY A 281 -8.22 -11.83 -1.83
C GLY A 281 -8.95 -10.72 -2.59
N TYR A 282 -8.96 -9.56 -1.99
CA TYR A 282 -9.67 -8.39 -2.54
C TYR A 282 -9.03 -7.82 -3.80
N SER A 283 -7.73 -8.04 -3.99
CA SER A 283 -6.99 -7.52 -5.14
C SER A 283 -7.29 -8.35 -6.39
N GLU A 284 -7.19 -9.67 -6.32
CA GLU A 284 -7.55 -10.57 -7.41
C GLU A 284 -9.02 -10.45 -7.79
N TYR A 285 -9.86 -10.32 -6.77
CA TYR A 285 -11.31 -10.23 -6.99
C TYR A 285 -11.71 -8.92 -7.67
N ALA A 286 -10.89 -7.85 -7.56
CA ALA A 286 -11.11 -6.61 -8.31
C ALA A 286 -11.01 -6.84 -9.82
N ALA A 287 -10.02 -7.57 -10.30
CA ALA A 287 -9.90 -7.92 -11.72
C ALA A 287 -11.08 -8.81 -12.17
N ALA A 288 -11.47 -9.79 -11.34
CA ALA A 288 -12.61 -10.64 -11.61
C ALA A 288 -13.93 -9.86 -11.70
N LEU A 289 -14.12 -8.84 -10.85
CA LEU A 289 -15.28 -7.95 -10.90
C LEU A 289 -15.24 -7.01 -12.11
N ALA A 290 -14.07 -6.45 -12.44
CA ALA A 290 -13.87 -5.61 -13.61
C ALA A 290 -14.20 -6.34 -14.92
N ALA A 291 -13.91 -7.64 -14.99
CA ALA A 291 -14.24 -8.50 -16.12
C ALA A 291 -15.73 -8.83 -16.26
N ARG A 292 -16.60 -8.49 -15.30
CA ARG A 292 -18.05 -8.67 -15.44
C ARG A 292 -18.65 -7.66 -16.42
N PRO A 293 -19.70 -8.01 -17.15
CA PRO A 293 -20.27 -7.16 -18.20
C PRO A 293 -20.64 -5.76 -17.73
N ALA A 294 -21.07 -5.60 -16.47
CA ALA A 294 -21.41 -4.30 -15.90
C ALA A 294 -20.26 -3.63 -15.12
N GLY A 295 -19.12 -4.32 -14.94
CA GLY A 295 -18.01 -3.86 -14.10
C GLY A 295 -18.43 -3.52 -12.67
N ARG A 296 -19.45 -4.18 -12.13
CA ARG A 296 -20.01 -3.97 -10.79
C ARG A 296 -20.75 -5.21 -10.30
N GLY A 297 -21.02 -5.23 -8.99
CA GLY A 297 -21.75 -6.32 -8.35
C GLY A 297 -22.32 -5.88 -7.01
N TRP A 298 -22.76 -6.86 -6.24
CA TRP A 298 -23.31 -6.65 -4.92
C TRP A 298 -22.56 -7.50 -3.90
N LEU A 299 -22.10 -6.87 -2.81
CA LEU A 299 -21.64 -7.57 -1.62
C LEU A 299 -22.85 -7.82 -0.74
N VAL A 300 -23.18 -9.11 -0.52
CA VAL A 300 -24.35 -9.55 0.26
C VAL A 300 -23.88 -10.16 1.57
N PHE A 301 -24.47 -9.76 2.67
CA PHE A 301 -24.11 -10.17 4.03
C PHE A 301 -25.32 -10.09 4.99
N ASP A 302 -25.14 -10.44 6.26
CA ASP A 302 -26.19 -10.40 7.29
C ASP A 302 -25.87 -9.39 8.40
N GLU A 303 -26.81 -9.21 9.32
CA GLU A 303 -26.70 -8.30 10.47
C GLU A 303 -25.46 -8.59 11.33
N ARG A 304 -25.09 -9.86 11.50
CA ARG A 304 -23.89 -10.25 12.27
C ARG A 304 -22.62 -9.68 11.63
N ILE A 305 -22.52 -9.75 10.29
CA ILE A 305 -21.38 -9.22 9.52
C ILE A 305 -21.43 -7.70 9.54
N ASP A 306 -22.59 -7.06 9.39
CA ASP A 306 -22.77 -5.62 9.53
C ASP A 306 -22.17 -5.14 10.86
N GLY A 307 -22.52 -5.79 11.97
CA GLY A 307 -22.00 -5.46 13.29
C GLY A 307 -20.49 -5.47 13.38
N LEU A 308 -19.83 -6.45 12.74
CA LEU A 308 -18.36 -6.53 12.67
C LEU A 308 -17.75 -5.41 11.81
N CYS A 309 -18.39 -5.07 10.70
CA CYS A 309 -17.92 -4.03 9.78
C CYS A 309 -18.01 -2.62 10.39
N ARG A 310 -18.89 -2.37 11.33
CA ARG A 310 -19.06 -1.06 12.02
C ARG A 310 -17.83 -0.59 12.80
N ALA A 311 -16.87 -1.48 13.07
CA ALA A 311 -15.58 -1.11 13.66
C ALA A 311 -14.68 -0.31 12.70
N PHE A 312 -14.98 -0.29 11.38
CA PHE A 312 -14.18 0.37 10.36
C PHE A 312 -14.79 1.71 9.94
N GLY A 313 -13.97 2.78 9.97
CA GLY A 313 -14.42 4.13 9.62
C GLY A 313 -14.99 4.24 8.21
N ASP A 314 -14.34 3.60 7.23
CA ASP A 314 -14.80 3.57 5.84
C ASP A 314 -16.22 2.96 5.72
N TYR A 315 -16.50 1.90 6.49
CA TYR A 315 -17.84 1.32 6.50
C TYR A 315 -18.87 2.20 7.18
N GLN A 316 -18.49 2.98 8.21
CA GLN A 316 -19.36 3.99 8.79
C GLN A 316 -19.76 5.06 7.77
N ASP A 317 -18.84 5.44 6.88
CA ASP A 317 -19.13 6.36 5.77
C ASP A 317 -20.08 5.72 4.75
N VAL A 318 -19.96 4.40 4.48
CA VAL A 318 -20.93 3.65 3.64
C VAL A 318 -22.33 3.69 4.25
N LEU A 319 -22.45 3.51 5.58
CA LEU A 319 -23.73 3.62 6.31
C LEU A 319 -24.28 5.04 6.25
N ALA A 320 -23.45 6.04 6.51
CA ALA A 320 -23.85 7.46 6.49
C ALA A 320 -24.33 7.91 5.11
N ALA A 321 -23.76 7.35 4.04
CA ALA A 321 -24.19 7.58 2.66
C ALA A 321 -25.52 6.88 2.29
N GLY A 322 -26.10 6.07 3.19
CA GLY A 322 -27.30 5.28 2.91
C GLY A 322 -27.10 4.24 1.80
N ALA A 323 -25.88 3.74 1.64
CA ALA A 323 -25.53 2.83 0.55
C ALA A 323 -25.93 1.37 0.84
N VAL A 324 -26.22 1.03 2.09
CA VAL A 324 -26.65 -0.32 2.49
C VAL A 324 -28.14 -0.51 2.21
N ARG A 325 -28.47 -1.58 1.50
CA ARG A 325 -29.83 -2.08 1.29
C ARG A 325 -30.10 -3.17 2.30
N ILE A 326 -31.28 -3.16 2.95
CA ILE A 326 -31.66 -4.13 3.97
C ILE A 326 -33.00 -4.73 3.58
N ALA A 327 -33.18 -6.05 3.75
CA ALA A 327 -34.41 -6.74 3.47
C ALA A 327 -34.53 -8.03 4.32
N ASP A 328 -35.76 -8.38 4.66
CA ASP A 328 -36.07 -9.57 5.48
C ASP A 328 -36.09 -10.86 4.64
N THR A 329 -36.16 -10.74 3.33
CA THR A 329 -36.19 -11.89 2.40
C THR A 329 -35.28 -11.68 1.20
N VAL A 330 -34.84 -12.77 0.55
CA VAL A 330 -34.08 -12.70 -0.71
C VAL A 330 -34.90 -12.02 -1.81
N THR A 331 -36.21 -12.23 -1.85
CA THR A 331 -37.08 -11.60 -2.86
C THR A 331 -37.13 -10.09 -2.68
N GLU A 332 -37.24 -9.60 -1.47
CA GLU A 332 -37.20 -8.16 -1.21
C GLU A 332 -35.82 -7.56 -1.50
N LEU A 333 -34.74 -8.28 -1.13
CA LEU A 333 -33.38 -7.83 -1.43
C LEU A 333 -33.18 -7.75 -2.94
N ALA A 334 -33.64 -8.75 -3.68
CA ALA A 334 -33.60 -8.77 -5.15
C ALA A 334 -34.38 -7.58 -5.75
N ALA A 335 -35.52 -7.23 -5.20
CA ALA A 335 -36.33 -6.08 -5.66
C ALA A 335 -35.60 -4.74 -5.49
N VAL A 336 -34.85 -4.54 -4.38
CA VAL A 336 -34.13 -3.27 -4.11
C VAL A 336 -32.75 -3.21 -4.76
N THR A 337 -32.17 -4.36 -5.14
CA THR A 337 -30.86 -4.45 -5.82
C THR A 337 -30.97 -4.59 -7.33
N GLY A 338 -32.12 -5.06 -7.83
CA GLY A 338 -32.36 -5.33 -9.24
C GLY A 338 -31.74 -6.65 -9.73
N VAL A 339 -31.22 -7.51 -8.81
CA VAL A 339 -30.71 -8.84 -9.19
C VAL A 339 -31.85 -9.87 -9.31
N PRO A 340 -31.74 -10.92 -10.15
CA PRO A 340 -32.74 -11.99 -10.22
C PRO A 340 -32.83 -12.77 -8.88
N ALA A 341 -34.02 -12.82 -8.28
CA ALA A 341 -34.22 -13.44 -6.96
C ALA A 341 -33.85 -14.93 -6.95
N ASP A 342 -34.28 -15.69 -7.98
CA ASP A 342 -34.00 -17.13 -8.06
C ASP A 342 -32.50 -17.42 -8.17
N ALA A 343 -31.73 -16.56 -8.87
CA ALA A 343 -30.31 -16.70 -9.00
C ALA A 343 -29.61 -16.44 -7.66
N LEU A 344 -29.96 -15.35 -6.98
CA LEU A 344 -29.43 -15.02 -5.66
C LEU A 344 -29.77 -16.10 -4.63
N GLN A 345 -31.03 -16.56 -4.57
CA GLN A 345 -31.44 -17.64 -3.67
C GLN A 345 -30.63 -18.91 -3.89
N SER A 346 -30.44 -19.31 -5.16
CA SER A 346 -29.66 -20.51 -5.52
C SER A 346 -28.21 -20.43 -5.03
N GLU A 347 -27.57 -19.24 -5.09
CA GLU A 347 -26.20 -19.05 -4.57
C GLU A 347 -26.14 -19.13 -3.05
N LEU A 348 -27.10 -18.52 -2.35
CA LEU A 348 -27.14 -18.56 -0.88
C LEU A 348 -27.43 -19.98 -0.37
N ASP A 349 -28.33 -20.72 -1.02
CA ASP A 349 -28.61 -22.13 -0.71
C ASP A 349 -27.41 -23.03 -0.99
N ALA A 350 -26.68 -22.77 -2.07
CA ALA A 350 -25.46 -23.51 -2.38
C ALA A 350 -24.40 -23.33 -1.30
N LEU A 351 -24.20 -22.08 -0.83
CA LEU A 351 -23.25 -21.78 0.25
C LEU A 351 -23.69 -22.32 1.61
N ALA A 352 -24.99 -22.33 1.90
CA ALA A 352 -25.51 -22.98 3.11
C ALA A 352 -25.17 -24.49 3.13
N ARG A 353 -25.24 -25.16 1.99
CA ARG A 353 -24.82 -26.57 1.85
C ARG A 353 -23.31 -26.77 1.92
N VAL A 354 -22.52 -25.81 1.47
CA VAL A 354 -21.05 -25.82 1.71
C VAL A 354 -20.74 -25.72 3.19
N ALA A 355 -21.45 -24.83 3.90
CA ALA A 355 -21.25 -24.62 5.34
C ALA A 355 -21.59 -25.85 6.20
N THR A 356 -22.55 -26.70 5.75
CA THR A 356 -22.91 -27.97 6.41
C THR A 356 -22.05 -29.15 5.98
N GLY A 357 -21.16 -28.96 5.00
CA GLY A 357 -20.32 -30.03 4.44
C GLY A 357 -21.07 -30.97 3.46
N GLU A 358 -22.32 -30.66 3.12
CA GLU A 358 -23.11 -31.44 2.16
C GLU A 358 -22.61 -31.30 0.72
N ARG A 359 -21.83 -30.23 0.45
CA ARG A 359 -21.34 -29.90 -0.87
C ARG A 359 -20.00 -29.22 -0.80
N THR A 360 -19.13 -29.43 -1.80
CA THR A 360 -17.95 -28.59 -2.04
C THR A 360 -18.34 -27.34 -2.84
N ASP A 361 -17.72 -26.20 -2.56
CA ASP A 361 -17.95 -25.00 -3.36
C ASP A 361 -17.38 -25.15 -4.78
N ARG A 362 -18.12 -24.67 -5.78
CA ARG A 362 -17.71 -24.79 -7.20
C ARG A 362 -16.49 -23.95 -7.56
N PHE A 363 -16.16 -22.95 -6.73
CA PHE A 363 -14.99 -22.09 -6.90
C PHE A 363 -13.85 -22.43 -5.95
N GLY A 364 -14.03 -23.43 -5.07
CA GLY A 364 -12.99 -23.85 -4.13
C GLY A 364 -13.00 -23.16 -2.77
N ARG A 365 -13.98 -22.30 -2.48
CA ARG A 365 -14.13 -21.68 -1.17
C ARG A 365 -14.31 -22.74 -0.10
N THR A 366 -13.40 -22.76 0.89
CA THR A 366 -13.37 -23.79 1.94
C THR A 366 -14.13 -23.38 3.20
N THR A 367 -14.37 -22.09 3.39
CA THR A 367 -15.08 -21.54 4.56
C THR A 367 -16.35 -20.85 4.12
N ALA A 368 -17.49 -21.31 4.59
CA ALA A 368 -18.78 -20.69 4.36
C ALA A 368 -19.56 -20.60 5.67
N THR A 369 -20.32 -19.54 5.84
CA THR A 369 -21.27 -19.36 6.93
C THR A 369 -22.60 -19.00 6.30
N PRO A 370 -23.70 -19.71 6.61
CA PRO A 370 -25.01 -19.35 6.08
C PRO A 370 -25.40 -17.94 6.52
N LEU A 371 -25.80 -17.12 5.56
CA LEU A 371 -26.36 -15.80 5.84
C LEU A 371 -27.80 -15.93 6.37
N ARG A 372 -28.17 -15.09 7.32
CA ARG A 372 -29.48 -15.05 7.95
C ARG A 372 -30.14 -13.71 7.74
N ALA A 373 -31.44 -13.70 7.55
CA ALA A 373 -32.21 -12.46 7.52
C ALA A 373 -32.14 -11.71 8.87
N PRO A 374 -32.16 -10.36 8.89
CA PRO A 374 -32.22 -9.53 7.68
C PRO A 374 -30.93 -9.60 6.85
N LEU A 375 -31.08 -9.56 5.54
CA LEU A 375 -29.99 -9.55 4.58
C LEU A 375 -29.64 -8.11 4.22
N HIS A 376 -28.35 -7.84 4.10
CA HIS A 376 -27.79 -6.56 3.72
C HIS A 376 -27.11 -6.68 2.37
N ALA A 377 -27.14 -5.62 1.56
CA ALA A 377 -26.38 -5.55 0.32
C ALA A 377 -25.81 -4.15 0.07
N VAL A 378 -24.58 -4.10 -0.45
CA VAL A 378 -23.96 -2.86 -0.93
C VAL A 378 -23.54 -3.05 -2.37
N GLU A 379 -23.90 -2.11 -3.25
CA GLU A 379 -23.37 -2.09 -4.61
C GLU A 379 -21.89 -1.74 -4.58
N ILE A 380 -21.08 -2.58 -5.21
CA ILE A 380 -19.64 -2.44 -5.26
C ILE A 380 -19.11 -2.34 -6.68
N VAL A 381 -18.01 -1.60 -6.84
CA VAL A 381 -17.25 -1.46 -8.08
C VAL A 381 -15.78 -1.81 -7.82
N PRO A 382 -15.04 -2.28 -8.85
CA PRO A 382 -13.62 -2.49 -8.74
C PRO A 382 -12.89 -1.16 -8.63
N ALA A 383 -11.82 -1.14 -7.85
CA ALA A 383 -10.93 0.01 -7.73
C ALA A 383 -9.48 -0.40 -7.92
N LEU A 384 -8.68 0.48 -8.55
CA LEU A 384 -7.23 0.45 -8.52
C LEU A 384 -6.75 1.35 -7.37
N PHE A 385 -5.99 0.80 -6.42
CA PHE A 385 -5.49 1.56 -5.27
C PHE A 385 -4.11 2.12 -5.51
N HIS A 386 -3.18 1.26 -5.90
CA HIS A 386 -1.83 1.67 -6.29
C HIS A 386 -1.11 0.59 -7.10
N THR A 387 -0.11 1.00 -7.85
CA THR A 387 0.78 0.10 -8.57
C THR A 387 1.88 -0.39 -7.63
N GLN A 388 2.37 -1.60 -7.88
CA GLN A 388 3.37 -2.30 -7.06
C GLN A 388 4.70 -2.50 -7.80
N GLY A 389 4.72 -2.22 -9.10
CA GLY A 389 5.93 -2.15 -9.90
C GLY A 389 6.52 -0.74 -9.92
N GLY A 390 7.81 -0.65 -10.23
CA GLY A 390 8.55 0.60 -10.24
C GLY A 390 10.02 0.39 -10.59
N LEU A 391 10.87 1.30 -10.16
CA LEU A 391 12.32 1.20 -10.33
C LEU A 391 12.87 -0.01 -9.57
N LEU A 392 13.79 -0.75 -10.17
CA LEU A 392 14.50 -1.83 -9.49
C LEU A 392 15.49 -1.23 -8.47
N VAL A 393 15.53 -1.81 -7.29
CA VAL A 393 16.38 -1.36 -6.20
C VAL A 393 17.15 -2.54 -5.57
N ASP A 394 18.21 -2.24 -4.84
CA ASP A 394 18.94 -3.21 -4.04
C ASP A 394 18.43 -3.22 -2.57
N GLU A 395 19.11 -4.00 -1.71
CA GLU A 395 18.82 -4.14 -0.27
C GLU A 395 19.02 -2.87 0.55
N HIS A 396 19.58 -1.82 -0.06
CA HIS A 396 19.76 -0.49 0.53
C HIS A 396 18.81 0.54 -0.09
N ALA A 397 17.85 0.09 -0.90
CA ALA A 397 16.94 0.93 -1.69
C ALA A 397 17.64 1.82 -2.73
N ARG A 398 18.89 1.52 -3.13
CA ARG A 398 19.58 2.22 -4.22
C ARG A 398 18.97 1.78 -5.55
N VAL A 399 18.65 2.73 -6.41
CA VAL A 399 18.13 2.45 -7.75
C VAL A 399 19.21 1.79 -8.61
N LEU A 400 18.85 0.75 -9.34
CA LEU A 400 19.72 -0.01 -10.21
C LEU A 400 19.56 0.43 -11.67
N ASP A 401 20.65 0.43 -12.42
CA ASP A 401 20.63 0.58 -13.87
C ASP A 401 20.31 -0.74 -14.59
N SER A 402 20.34 -0.73 -15.92
CA SER A 402 20.07 -1.92 -16.74
C SER A 402 21.14 -3.02 -16.65
N ALA A 403 22.33 -2.72 -16.12
CA ALA A 403 23.38 -3.69 -15.82
C ALA A 403 23.24 -4.30 -14.42
N GLY A 404 22.36 -3.73 -13.59
CA GLY A 404 22.16 -4.11 -12.19
C GLY A 404 23.11 -3.40 -11.22
N ASP A 405 23.80 -2.37 -11.68
CA ASP A 405 24.69 -1.57 -10.86
C ASP A 405 23.92 -0.39 -10.19
N PRO A 406 24.22 -0.04 -8.94
CA PRO A 406 23.56 1.08 -8.27
C PRO A 406 23.89 2.42 -8.93
N ILE A 407 22.88 3.21 -9.28
CA ILE A 407 23.03 4.59 -9.72
C ILE A 407 23.43 5.45 -8.50
N PRO A 408 24.65 6.05 -8.50
CA PRO A 408 25.13 6.80 -7.33
C PRO A 408 24.17 7.89 -6.88
N GLY A 409 23.90 8.00 -5.57
CA GLY A 409 23.06 9.05 -4.99
C GLY A 409 21.58 8.99 -5.38
N LEU A 410 21.09 7.89 -5.98
CA LEU A 410 19.67 7.73 -6.32
C LEU A 410 19.05 6.55 -5.55
N TYR A 411 17.94 6.82 -4.84
CA TYR A 411 17.18 5.85 -4.07
C TYR A 411 15.71 5.89 -4.47
N ALA A 412 14.99 4.80 -4.24
CA ALA A 412 13.54 4.76 -4.43
C ALA A 412 12.84 3.94 -3.34
N ALA A 413 11.59 4.33 -2.99
CA ALA A 413 10.79 3.65 -1.98
C ALA A 413 9.29 3.69 -2.33
N GLY A 414 8.53 2.76 -1.75
CA GLY A 414 7.10 2.64 -1.99
C GLY A 414 6.77 2.31 -3.43
N GLY A 415 5.69 2.87 -3.95
CA GLY A 415 5.28 2.63 -5.34
C GLY A 415 6.20 3.21 -6.41
N ALA A 416 7.21 4.02 -6.04
CA ALA A 416 8.28 4.45 -6.94
C ALA A 416 9.31 3.32 -7.19
N ALA A 417 9.44 2.38 -6.25
CA ALA A 417 10.26 1.19 -6.37
C ALA A 417 9.39 -0.05 -6.65
N ALA A 418 10.00 -1.07 -7.24
CA ALA A 418 9.38 -2.39 -7.33
C ALA A 418 9.21 -2.99 -5.92
N GLY A 419 7.97 -3.37 -5.60
CA GLY A 419 7.61 -3.95 -4.31
C GLY A 419 7.78 -5.48 -4.25
N ILE A 420 7.05 -6.10 -3.33
CA ILE A 420 7.12 -7.54 -3.04
C ILE A 420 5.89 -8.32 -3.52
N SER A 421 5.03 -7.72 -4.33
CA SER A 421 3.78 -8.36 -4.78
C SER A 421 3.92 -9.21 -6.05
N GLY A 422 5.13 -9.37 -6.59
CA GLY A 422 5.37 -10.17 -7.78
C GLY A 422 4.68 -9.58 -9.02
N ARG A 423 3.80 -10.35 -9.66
CA ARG A 423 3.13 -10.01 -10.91
C ARG A 423 1.62 -9.91 -10.75
N GLY A 424 0.97 -9.01 -11.48
CA GLY A 424 -0.48 -8.84 -11.50
C GLY A 424 -1.08 -8.47 -10.15
N ALA A 425 -2.38 -8.74 -9.97
CA ALA A 425 -3.14 -8.47 -8.75
C ALA A 425 -2.97 -9.56 -7.68
N ALA A 426 -2.68 -10.80 -8.08
CA ALA A 426 -2.79 -11.98 -7.24
C ALA A 426 -1.73 -12.08 -6.13
N GLY A 427 -0.58 -11.46 -6.33
CA GLY A 427 0.53 -11.49 -5.36
C GLY A 427 0.40 -10.50 -4.19
N TYR A 428 -0.63 -9.66 -4.17
CA TYR A 428 -0.78 -8.68 -3.11
C TYR A 428 -1.16 -9.30 -1.76
N LEU A 429 -0.42 -8.97 -0.71
CA LEU A 429 -0.76 -9.24 0.69
C LEU A 429 -1.04 -7.93 1.43
N ALA A 430 -1.85 -8.01 2.49
CA ALA A 430 -2.12 -6.85 3.34
C ALA A 430 -0.81 -6.27 3.91
N GLY A 431 -0.62 -4.96 3.73
CA GLY A 431 0.60 -4.26 4.15
C GLY A 431 1.71 -4.16 3.11
N ASN A 432 1.58 -4.82 1.94
CA ASN A 432 2.59 -4.72 0.85
C ASN A 432 2.71 -3.31 0.25
N GLY A 433 1.82 -2.38 0.58
CA GLY A 433 1.98 -0.95 0.22
C GLY A 433 2.89 -0.21 1.20
N LEU A 434 2.60 -0.31 2.50
CA LEU A 434 3.31 0.48 3.52
C LEU A 434 4.68 -0.12 3.88
N LEU A 435 4.84 -1.44 3.93
CA LEU A 435 6.14 -2.02 4.25
C LEU A 435 7.23 -1.61 3.24
N PRO A 436 7.05 -1.70 1.92
CA PRO A 436 8.02 -1.14 0.96
C PRO A 436 8.18 0.38 1.06
N ALA A 437 7.10 1.12 1.34
CA ALA A 437 7.16 2.58 1.41
C ALA A 437 7.99 3.07 2.60
N LEU A 438 7.74 2.54 3.79
CA LEU A 438 8.41 2.94 5.01
C LEU A 438 9.75 2.21 5.17
N GLY A 439 9.81 0.91 4.85
CA GLY A 439 10.99 0.07 5.04
C GLY A 439 12.13 0.43 4.09
N LEU A 440 11.87 0.60 2.79
CA LEU A 440 12.92 1.04 1.85
C LEU A 440 13.37 2.46 2.16
N ALA A 441 12.48 3.37 2.55
CA ALA A 441 12.81 4.72 2.97
C ALA A 441 13.72 4.73 4.22
N TYR A 442 13.40 3.88 5.21
CA TYR A 442 14.22 3.69 6.42
C TYR A 442 15.64 3.19 6.09
N LEU A 443 15.72 2.17 5.21
CA LEU A 443 17.00 1.60 4.76
C LEU A 443 17.84 2.59 3.95
N ALA A 444 17.22 3.36 3.03
CA ALA A 444 17.88 4.39 2.24
C ALA A 444 18.57 5.43 3.11
N ALA A 445 17.86 5.98 4.09
CA ALA A 445 18.41 6.97 5.02
C ALA A 445 19.55 6.40 5.86
N GLY A 446 19.38 5.17 6.35
CA GLY A 446 20.43 4.47 7.10
C GLY A 446 21.68 4.20 6.28
N HIS A 447 21.54 3.81 5.01
CA HIS A 447 22.66 3.60 4.08
C HIS A 447 23.39 4.92 3.78
N LEU A 448 22.65 5.97 3.41
CA LEU A 448 23.23 7.28 3.11
C LEU A 448 24.02 7.83 4.30
N ALA A 449 23.45 7.78 5.51
CA ALA A 449 24.13 8.30 6.71
C ALA A 449 25.45 7.58 7.00
N ARG A 450 25.52 6.25 6.75
CA ARG A 450 26.79 5.52 6.85
C ARG A 450 27.80 5.96 5.79
N SER A 451 27.37 6.16 4.55
CA SER A 451 28.22 6.61 3.44
C SER A 451 28.78 8.00 3.70
N VAL A 452 27.99 8.94 4.20
CA VAL A 452 28.42 10.29 4.54
C VAL A 452 29.46 10.28 5.68
N ARG A 453 29.28 9.44 6.70
CA ARG A 453 30.26 9.31 7.81
C ARG A 453 31.57 8.75 7.36
N THR A 454 31.59 7.76 6.47
CA THR A 454 32.84 7.17 5.93
C THR A 454 33.58 8.13 5.00
N ALA A 455 32.87 9.04 4.33
CA ALA A 455 33.46 10.05 3.44
C ALA A 455 34.03 11.28 4.19
N ARG A 456 33.64 11.52 5.44
CA ARG A 456 34.25 12.58 6.29
C ARG A 456 35.57 12.06 6.84
N PRO A 457 36.73 12.68 6.53
CA PRO A 457 37.99 12.31 7.18
C PRO A 457 37.85 12.44 8.69
N LEU A 458 38.27 11.44 9.45
CA LEU A 458 38.43 11.58 10.89
C LEU A 458 39.31 12.83 11.12
N ALA A 459 38.78 13.84 11.79
CA ALA A 459 39.61 14.95 12.27
C ALA A 459 40.74 14.31 13.10
N PRO A 460 42.00 14.73 12.90
CA PRO A 460 43.09 14.17 13.65
C PRO A 460 42.84 14.39 15.17
N GLU A 461 42.71 13.33 15.92
CA GLU A 461 42.79 13.37 17.37
C GLU A 461 44.15 13.94 17.74
N GLY A 462 44.17 15.14 18.32
CA GLY A 462 45.37 15.62 19.00
C GLY A 462 45.92 16.92 18.52
N ALA A 463 45.37 18.01 18.99
CA ALA A 463 46.14 19.19 19.33
C ALA A 463 45.48 19.82 20.60
N ARG A 464 45.83 19.27 21.73
CA ARG A 464 45.75 19.99 23.01
C ARG A 464 47.15 20.38 23.44
#